data_d50526232f2be03f541672ce4ba9f3ad
#
_entry.id   d50526232f2be03f541672ce4ba9f3ad
#
_cell.length_a   1.000
_cell.length_b   1.000
_cell.length_c   1.000
_cell.angle_alpha   90.00
_cell.angle_beta   90.00
_cell.angle_gamma   90.00
#
_symmetry.space_group_name_H-M   'P 1'
#
loop_
_entity.id
_entity.type
_entity.pdbx_description
1 polymer ?
#
loop_
_entity_poly.entity_id
_entity_poly.type
_entity_poly.pdbx_seq_one_letter_code
_entity_poly.pdbx_strand_id
1 'polypeptide(L)'
;MKWNIQFDQDNGFLRAYQSGNFTSADQASFLSDIFSSQFWQTGLPLMIDYCHLDVDNIRYGDILSSSEFLTALNGSLGPGKIALLCDDDVQFGIGRQFQMIALIHLDREIAVFHSGRAAIGWLTGQHLAARTAQV
;
A
#
# COMPACT_ATOMS: atom_id res chain seq x y z
N MET A 1 9.00 -13.96 -4.27
CA MET A 1 8.80 -12.50 -4.17
C MET A 1 9.92 -11.90 -3.31
N LYS A 2 10.35 -10.71 -3.68
CA LYS A 2 11.34 -9.95 -2.91
C LYS A 2 10.73 -8.62 -2.50
N TRP A 3 11.21 -8.04 -1.40
CA TRP A 3 10.73 -6.74 -0.94
C TRP A 3 11.80 -5.97 -0.20
N ASN A 4 11.59 -4.66 -0.11
CA ASN A 4 12.46 -3.73 0.60
C ASN A 4 11.59 -2.66 1.26
N ILE A 5 11.89 -2.31 2.49
CA ILE A 5 11.12 -1.34 3.27
C ILE A 5 12.04 -0.16 3.61
N GLN A 6 11.60 1.04 3.25
CA GLN A 6 12.34 2.29 3.50
C GLN A 6 11.43 3.33 4.14
N PHE A 7 11.99 4.15 5.03
CA PHE A 7 11.30 5.29 5.59
C PHE A 7 11.72 6.56 4.88
N ASP A 8 10.74 7.29 4.32
CA ASP A 8 10.98 8.60 3.70
C ASP A 8 10.89 9.66 4.79
N GLN A 9 12.05 10.13 5.27
CA GLN A 9 12.11 11.11 6.36
C GLN A 9 11.58 12.47 5.94
N ASP A 10 11.76 12.85 4.68
CA ASP A 10 11.35 14.15 4.17
C ASP A 10 9.83 14.27 4.07
N ASN A 11 9.16 13.18 3.71
CA ASN A 11 7.72 13.16 3.47
C ASN A 11 6.93 12.43 4.56
N GLY A 12 7.60 11.74 5.48
CA GLY A 12 6.98 11.12 6.65
C GLY A 12 6.09 9.93 6.36
N PHE A 13 6.49 9.04 5.44
CA PHE A 13 5.76 7.82 5.16
C PHE A 13 6.70 6.62 4.97
N LEU A 14 6.17 5.42 5.14
CA LEU A 14 6.89 4.18 4.91
C LEU A 14 6.64 3.72 3.47
N ARG A 15 7.70 3.41 2.73
CA ARG A 15 7.62 2.90 1.36
C ARG A 15 8.11 1.46 1.32
N ALA A 16 7.24 0.57 0.87
CA ALA A 16 7.51 -0.85 0.76
C ALA A 16 7.50 -1.25 -0.72
N TYR A 17 8.63 -1.77 -1.22
CA TYR A 17 8.79 -2.19 -2.61
C TYR A 17 8.60 -3.69 -2.71
N GLN A 18 7.89 -4.14 -3.75
CA GLN A 18 7.73 -5.55 -4.09
C GLN A 18 8.22 -5.83 -5.49
N SER A 19 8.85 -6.99 -5.70
CA SER A 19 9.29 -7.44 -7.01
C SER A 19 9.25 -8.97 -7.11
N GLY A 20 9.37 -9.49 -8.33
CA GLY A 20 9.34 -10.92 -8.60
C GLY A 20 7.93 -11.48 -8.68
N ASN A 21 7.78 -12.76 -8.40
CA ASN A 21 6.51 -13.46 -8.51
C ASN A 21 5.78 -13.47 -7.16
N PHE A 22 4.51 -13.11 -7.19
CA PHE A 22 3.67 -13.12 -5.99
C PHE A 22 3.45 -14.55 -5.49
N THR A 23 3.55 -14.74 -4.16
CA THR A 23 3.00 -15.90 -3.45
C THR A 23 2.30 -15.42 -2.19
N SER A 24 1.24 -16.14 -1.77
CA SER A 24 0.50 -15.78 -0.55
C SER A 24 1.37 -15.87 0.70
N ALA A 25 2.26 -16.86 0.77
CA ALA A 25 3.17 -17.01 1.91
C ALA A 25 4.14 -15.82 2.02
N ASP A 26 4.71 -15.39 0.88
CA ASP A 26 5.59 -14.24 0.84
C ASP A 26 4.84 -12.95 1.16
N GLN A 27 3.59 -12.83 0.71
CA GLN A 27 2.77 -11.65 1.01
C GLN A 27 2.53 -11.50 2.52
N ALA A 28 2.24 -12.59 3.22
CA ALA A 28 2.07 -12.58 4.66
C ALA A 28 3.36 -12.14 5.37
N SER A 29 4.52 -12.66 4.94
CA SER A 29 5.82 -12.27 5.48
C SER A 29 6.13 -10.80 5.20
N PHE A 30 5.83 -10.33 4.00
CA PHE A 30 6.00 -8.93 3.60
C PHE A 30 5.20 -8.00 4.51
N LEU A 31 3.91 -8.28 4.71
CA LEU A 31 3.08 -7.46 5.58
C LEU A 31 3.55 -7.51 7.03
N SER A 32 3.96 -8.68 7.50
CA SER A 32 4.53 -8.81 8.84
C SER A 32 5.80 -7.96 9.01
N ASP A 33 6.69 -7.96 8.01
CA ASP A 33 7.91 -7.17 8.05
C ASP A 33 7.64 -5.66 8.11
N ILE A 34 6.61 -5.18 7.41
CA ILE A 34 6.21 -3.77 7.48
C ILE A 34 5.87 -3.39 8.92
N PHE A 35 5.00 -4.17 9.57
CA PHE A 35 4.45 -3.81 10.88
C PHE A 35 5.38 -4.17 12.04
N SER A 36 6.42 -4.95 11.80
CA SER A 36 7.50 -5.18 12.76
C SER A 36 8.74 -4.32 12.50
N SER A 37 8.70 -3.48 11.48
CA SER A 37 9.78 -2.55 11.17
C SER A 37 10.00 -1.55 12.32
N GLN A 38 11.27 -1.20 12.57
CA GLN A 38 11.62 -0.17 13.55
C GLN A 38 11.01 1.20 13.26
N PHE A 39 10.61 1.44 11.99
CA PHE A 39 10.02 2.69 11.56
C PHE A 39 8.50 2.74 11.74
N TRP A 40 7.86 1.59 11.96
CA TRP A 40 6.41 1.54 12.00
C TRP A 40 5.85 2.24 13.25
N GLN A 41 4.85 3.06 13.05
CA GLN A 41 4.05 3.67 14.11
C GLN A 41 2.58 3.59 13.69
N THR A 42 1.70 3.39 14.64
CA THR A 42 0.26 3.39 14.40
C THR A 42 -0.16 4.68 13.71
N GLY A 43 -0.87 4.55 12.60
CA GLY A 43 -1.33 5.71 11.81
C GLY A 43 -0.33 6.22 10.78
N LEU A 44 0.86 5.62 10.68
CA LEU A 44 1.85 6.04 9.69
C LEU A 44 1.30 5.84 8.27
N PRO A 45 1.42 6.84 7.37
CA PRO A 45 1.07 6.63 5.97
C PRO A 45 1.99 5.59 5.33
N LEU A 46 1.43 4.76 4.46
CA LEU A 46 2.13 3.65 3.84
C LEU A 46 1.96 3.70 2.32
N MET A 47 3.06 3.53 1.59
CA MET A 47 3.03 3.29 0.15
C MET A 47 3.52 1.88 -0.12
N ILE A 48 2.74 1.11 -0.86
CA ILE A 48 3.16 -0.18 -1.40
C ILE A 48 3.42 0.01 -2.89
N ASP A 49 4.68 -0.08 -3.27
CA ASP A 49 5.15 0.07 -4.65
C ASP A 49 5.33 -1.33 -5.24
N TYR A 50 4.38 -1.75 -6.05
CA TYR A 50 4.41 -3.06 -6.68
C TYR A 50 4.58 -2.99 -8.20
N CYS A 51 5.23 -1.93 -8.69
CA CYS A 51 5.50 -1.72 -10.11
C CYS A 51 6.28 -2.87 -10.75
N HIS A 52 7.14 -3.54 -9.98
CA HIS A 52 7.99 -4.62 -10.46
C HIS A 52 7.51 -6.01 -10.04
N LEU A 53 6.31 -6.10 -9.47
CA LEU A 53 5.72 -7.36 -9.06
C LEU A 53 4.97 -8.00 -10.23
N ASP A 54 5.25 -9.28 -10.51
CA ASP A 54 4.44 -10.07 -11.42
C ASP A 54 3.16 -10.51 -10.70
N VAL A 55 2.03 -10.02 -11.19
CA VAL A 55 0.71 -10.25 -10.59
C VAL A 55 -0.14 -11.24 -11.38
N ASP A 56 0.40 -11.86 -12.43
CA ASP A 56 -0.36 -12.72 -13.34
C ASP A 56 -0.96 -13.95 -12.65
N ASN A 57 -0.33 -14.41 -11.57
CA ASN A 57 -0.80 -15.56 -10.80
C ASN A 57 -1.64 -15.19 -9.57
N ILE A 58 -1.92 -13.92 -9.35
CA ILE A 58 -2.75 -13.49 -8.23
C ILE A 58 -4.21 -13.84 -8.52
N ARG A 59 -4.86 -14.49 -7.55
CA ARG A 59 -6.27 -14.87 -7.61
C ARG A 59 -7.06 -14.07 -6.57
N TYR A 60 -8.36 -14.04 -6.72
CA TYR A 60 -9.25 -13.36 -5.77
C TYR A 60 -9.01 -13.80 -4.32
N GLY A 61 -8.81 -15.13 -4.09
CA GLY A 61 -8.52 -15.66 -2.76
C GLY A 61 -7.24 -15.09 -2.14
N ASP A 62 -6.23 -14.77 -2.96
CA ASP A 62 -4.99 -14.16 -2.48
C ASP A 62 -5.24 -12.72 -2.00
N ILE A 63 -6.04 -11.98 -2.74
CA ILE A 63 -6.43 -10.62 -2.37
C ILE A 63 -7.23 -10.63 -1.08
N LEU A 64 -8.17 -11.55 -0.97
CA LEU A 64 -8.99 -11.71 0.23
C LEU A 64 -8.13 -12.08 1.44
N SER A 65 -7.19 -12.99 1.29
CA SER A 65 -6.27 -13.39 2.37
C SER A 65 -5.41 -12.23 2.84
N SER A 66 -4.90 -11.39 1.92
CA SER A 66 -4.13 -10.19 2.27
C SER A 66 -4.98 -9.21 3.07
N SER A 67 -6.23 -9.01 2.64
CA SER A 67 -7.16 -8.13 3.33
C SER A 67 -7.50 -8.64 4.74
N GLU A 68 -7.71 -9.95 4.88
CA GLU A 68 -7.98 -10.58 6.17
C GLU A 68 -6.79 -10.43 7.14
N PHE A 69 -5.56 -10.59 6.62
CA PHE A 69 -4.35 -10.40 7.41
C PHE A 69 -4.27 -8.97 7.95
N LEU A 70 -4.50 -7.98 7.08
CA LEU A 70 -4.50 -6.57 7.50
C LEU A 70 -5.62 -6.27 8.49
N THR A 71 -6.80 -6.85 8.29
CA THR A 71 -7.93 -6.67 9.21
C THR A 71 -7.59 -7.18 10.61
N ALA A 72 -6.90 -8.31 10.70
CA ALA A 72 -6.45 -8.86 11.98
C ALA A 72 -5.46 -7.92 12.71
N LEU A 73 -4.75 -7.07 11.96
CA LEU A 73 -3.79 -6.11 12.48
C LEU A 73 -4.37 -4.70 12.62
N ASN A 74 -5.67 -4.51 12.40
CA ASN A 74 -6.29 -3.19 12.29
C ASN A 74 -6.00 -2.27 13.48
N GLY A 75 -5.98 -2.81 14.70
CA GLY A 75 -5.65 -2.05 15.90
C GLY A 75 -4.22 -1.49 15.88
N SER A 76 -3.27 -2.23 15.32
CA SER A 76 -1.87 -1.82 15.19
C SER A 76 -1.66 -0.89 14.00
N LEU A 77 -2.51 -1.00 12.96
CA LEU A 77 -2.48 -0.14 11.78
C LEU A 77 -2.88 1.28 12.12
N GLY A 78 -3.98 1.42 12.84
CA GLY A 78 -4.62 2.70 13.08
C GLY A 78 -5.23 3.32 11.81
N PRO A 79 -5.90 4.46 11.94
CA PRO A 79 -6.43 5.18 10.77
C PRO A 79 -5.28 5.82 9.98
N GLY A 80 -5.50 6.06 8.70
CA GLY A 80 -4.50 6.68 7.83
C GLY A 80 -4.68 6.28 6.39
N LYS A 81 -3.64 6.52 5.58
CA LYS A 81 -3.69 6.30 4.14
C LYS A 81 -2.72 5.20 3.71
N ILE A 82 -3.15 4.39 2.76
CA ILE A 82 -2.30 3.45 2.04
C ILE A 82 -2.39 3.77 0.55
N ALA A 83 -1.26 4.12 -0.07
CA ALA A 83 -1.17 4.29 -1.50
C ALA A 83 -0.62 3.02 -2.13
N LEU A 84 -1.26 2.54 -3.18
CA LEU A 84 -0.81 1.42 -3.98
C LEU A 84 -0.28 1.99 -5.29
N LEU A 85 1.03 1.85 -5.54
CA LEU A 85 1.68 2.36 -6.74
C LEU A 85 1.99 1.22 -7.70
N CYS A 86 1.49 1.33 -8.92
CA CYS A 86 1.62 0.32 -9.97
C CYS A 86 2.11 0.93 -11.28
N ASP A 87 2.49 0.07 -12.22
CA ASP A 87 3.02 0.48 -13.52
C ASP A 87 2.01 0.25 -14.66
N ASP A 88 1.36 -0.91 -14.68
CA ASP A 88 0.48 -1.32 -15.77
C ASP A 88 -0.99 -1.47 -15.35
N ASP A 89 -1.86 -1.71 -16.35
CA ASP A 89 -3.30 -1.79 -16.13
C ASP A 89 -3.72 -3.07 -15.39
N VAL A 90 -2.97 -4.17 -15.55
CA VAL A 90 -3.26 -5.42 -14.84
C VAL A 90 -2.99 -5.22 -13.35
N GLN A 91 -1.86 -4.63 -13.02
CA GLN A 91 -1.52 -4.27 -11.64
C GLN A 91 -2.54 -3.30 -11.06
N PHE A 92 -2.97 -2.32 -11.84
CA PHE A 92 -3.98 -1.35 -11.42
C PHE A 92 -5.29 -2.06 -11.06
N GLY A 93 -5.74 -2.99 -11.90
CA GLY A 93 -6.95 -3.79 -11.63
C GLY A 93 -6.86 -4.59 -10.34
N ILE A 94 -5.71 -5.20 -10.06
CA ILE A 94 -5.46 -5.93 -8.81
C ILE A 94 -5.55 -4.97 -7.61
N GLY A 95 -4.91 -3.81 -7.71
CA GLY A 95 -4.96 -2.80 -6.65
C GLY A 95 -6.38 -2.31 -6.37
N ARG A 96 -7.19 -2.13 -7.40
CA ARG A 96 -8.60 -1.73 -7.26
C ARG A 96 -9.43 -2.81 -6.56
N GLN A 97 -9.19 -4.08 -6.86
CA GLN A 97 -9.86 -5.17 -6.16
C GLN A 97 -9.53 -5.17 -4.67
N PHE A 98 -8.24 -5.01 -4.34
CA PHE A 98 -7.80 -4.90 -2.96
C PHE A 98 -8.46 -3.70 -2.25
N GLN A 99 -8.49 -2.55 -2.90
CA GLN A 99 -9.13 -1.34 -2.39
C GLN A 99 -10.60 -1.59 -2.05
N MET A 100 -11.33 -2.23 -2.94
CA MET A 100 -12.77 -2.48 -2.75
C MET A 100 -13.03 -3.41 -1.57
N ILE A 101 -12.24 -4.46 -1.41
CA ILE A 101 -12.38 -5.41 -0.30
C ILE A 101 -12.00 -4.72 1.03
N ALA A 102 -10.91 -3.97 1.03
CA ALA A 102 -10.40 -3.32 2.22
C ALA A 102 -11.32 -2.22 2.75
N LEU A 103 -12.08 -1.54 1.87
CA LEU A 103 -13.04 -0.51 2.28
C LEU A 103 -14.06 -1.01 3.31
N ILE A 104 -14.38 -2.30 3.27
CA ILE A 104 -15.38 -2.89 4.17
C ILE A 104 -14.77 -3.20 5.54
N HIS A 105 -13.46 -3.46 5.61
CA HIS A 105 -12.83 -4.07 6.78
C HIS A 105 -11.76 -3.22 7.46
N LEU A 106 -11.23 -2.19 6.78
CA LEU A 106 -10.12 -1.39 7.30
C LEU A 106 -10.54 0.05 7.57
N ASP A 107 -9.96 0.65 8.61
CA ASP A 107 -10.15 2.06 8.94
C ASP A 107 -9.18 2.97 8.15
N ARG A 108 -8.58 2.44 7.08
CA ARG A 108 -7.65 3.20 6.25
C ARG A 108 -8.25 3.55 4.91
N GLU A 109 -7.92 4.74 4.43
CA GLU A 109 -8.18 5.13 3.04
C GLU A 109 -7.12 4.46 2.16
N ILE A 110 -7.57 3.83 1.08
CA ILE A 110 -6.67 3.17 0.11
C ILE A 110 -6.95 3.75 -1.26
N ALA A 111 -5.91 4.12 -1.99
CA ALA A 111 -6.01 4.59 -3.36
C ALA A 111 -4.90 3.99 -4.22
N VAL A 112 -5.18 3.84 -5.51
CA VAL A 112 -4.27 3.21 -6.48
C VAL A 112 -3.79 4.28 -7.45
N PHE A 113 -2.47 4.28 -7.73
CA PHE A 113 -1.83 5.29 -8.56
C PHE A 113 -0.91 4.65 -9.59
N HIS A 114 -0.81 5.28 -10.77
CA HIS A 114 0.24 5.02 -11.77
C HIS A 114 1.44 5.96 -11.61
N SER A 115 1.28 7.06 -10.89
CA SER A 115 2.31 8.09 -10.72
C SER A 115 2.81 8.14 -9.29
N GLY A 116 4.12 7.99 -9.10
CA GLY A 116 4.73 8.14 -7.77
C GLY A 116 4.52 9.51 -7.18
N ARG A 117 4.58 10.57 -8.00
CA ARG A 117 4.33 11.94 -7.56
C ARG A 117 2.90 12.11 -7.04
N ALA A 118 1.92 11.58 -7.77
CA ALA A 118 0.53 11.66 -7.36
C ALA A 118 0.30 10.89 -6.05
N ALA A 119 0.90 9.72 -5.91
CA ALA A 119 0.80 8.90 -4.71
C ALA A 119 1.38 9.64 -3.49
N ILE A 120 2.57 10.20 -3.62
CA ILE A 120 3.22 10.95 -2.55
C ILE A 120 2.39 12.18 -2.17
N GLY A 121 1.90 12.92 -3.15
CA GLY A 121 1.06 14.09 -2.91
C GLY A 121 -0.20 13.73 -2.13
N TRP A 122 -0.85 12.64 -2.49
CA TRP A 122 -2.04 12.17 -1.77
C TRP A 122 -1.73 11.71 -0.35
N LEU A 123 -0.64 10.94 -0.16
CA LEU A 123 -0.24 10.46 1.16
C LEU A 123 0.10 11.60 2.13
N THR A 124 0.75 12.63 1.62
CA THR A 124 1.25 13.74 2.43
C THR A 124 0.29 14.93 2.49
N GLY A 125 -0.78 14.92 1.70
CA GLY A 125 -1.71 16.01 1.58
C GLY A 125 -1.21 17.20 0.76
N GLN A 126 -0.01 17.12 0.17
CA GLN A 126 0.61 18.22 -0.56
C GLN A 126 -0.19 18.61 -1.80
N HIS A 127 -0.86 17.64 -2.47
CA HIS A 127 -1.68 17.96 -3.63
C HIS A 127 -2.88 18.82 -3.27
N LEU A 128 -3.47 18.65 -2.08
CA LEU A 128 -4.55 19.51 -1.58
C LEU A 128 -4.04 20.91 -1.30
N ALA A 129 -2.88 21.03 -0.67
CA ALA A 129 -2.25 22.32 -0.40
C ALA A 129 -1.92 23.05 -1.71
N ALA A 130 -1.36 22.35 -2.71
CA ALA A 130 -1.06 22.92 -4.01
C ALA A 130 -2.32 23.40 -4.73
N ARG A 131 -3.41 22.63 -4.71
CA ARG A 131 -4.70 23.01 -5.32
C ARG A 131 -5.29 24.23 -4.63
N THR A 132 -5.21 24.29 -3.32
CA THR A 132 -5.68 25.44 -2.55
C THR A 132 -4.87 26.70 -2.87
N ALA A 133 -3.56 26.58 -3.03
CA ALA A 133 -2.67 27.69 -3.35
C ALA A 133 -2.91 28.24 -4.77
N GLN A 134 -3.48 27.45 -5.68
CA GLN A 134 -3.78 27.86 -7.03
C GLN A 134 -5.12 28.60 -7.16
N VAL A 135 -5.91 28.56 -6.15
CA VAL A 135 -7.20 29.25 -6.10
C VAL A 135 -7.02 30.65 -5.51
#